data_0fc57ce0f9ee196637692e59450dfcc4
#
_entry.id   0fc57ce0f9ee196637692e59450dfcc4
#
_cell.length_a   1.000
_cell.length_b   1.000
_cell.length_c   1.000
_cell.angle_alpha   90.00
_cell.angle_beta   90.00
_cell.angle_gamma   90.00
#
_symmetry.space_group_name_H-M   'P 1'
#
loop_
_entity.id
_entity.type
_entity.pdbx_description
1 polymer ?
#
loop_
_entity_poly.entity_id
_entity_poly.type
_entity_poly.pdbx_seq_one_letter_code
_entity_poly.pdbx_strand_id
1 'polypeptide(L)'
;MSVGVSLVEARPNGKAAGCCGALRFHLGYQEEGLADMRALIDAWWPHVEAGTEAIVMTASGCGAVVKEYGHLLRNDPRYAAKAEKISSMTRDLSEVISAEIERLVPLLAGKGARVAFHPPCSLQHGLRLRGVTEKLLARAGFELTPVTDAHLCCGSAGTYSLLEPGLSLQLRENKVAALAAGGPEAILTANIGCQAHLAAGTALPVGHWITALEARLE
;
A
#
# COMPACT_ATOMS: atom_id res chain seq x y z
N MET A 1 23.14 4.63 -11.55
CA MET A 1 22.94 5.16 -10.18
C MET A 1 22.21 4.10 -9.38
N SER A 2 22.65 3.80 -8.16
CA SER A 2 21.92 2.94 -7.24
C SER A 2 20.88 3.77 -6.49
N VAL A 3 19.70 3.21 -6.25
CA VAL A 3 18.69 3.81 -5.39
C VAL A 3 19.03 3.42 -3.95
N GLY A 4 19.37 4.41 -3.12
CA GLY A 4 19.57 4.18 -1.70
C GLY A 4 18.21 4.12 -0.98
N VAL A 5 17.96 3.05 -0.24
CA VAL A 5 16.75 2.89 0.57
C VAL A 5 17.13 2.85 2.04
N SER A 6 16.48 3.71 2.86
CA SER A 6 16.60 3.67 4.31
C SER A 6 15.29 3.19 4.91
N LEU A 7 15.36 2.17 5.77
CA LEU A 7 14.22 1.70 6.54
C LEU A 7 14.14 2.45 7.87
N VAL A 8 13.01 3.06 8.17
CA VAL A 8 12.75 3.70 9.46
C VAL A 8 11.95 2.74 10.34
N GLU A 9 12.67 1.85 11.04
CA GLU A 9 12.07 0.75 11.79
C GLU A 9 11.69 1.09 13.22
N ALA A 10 12.41 2.01 13.86
CA ALA A 10 12.20 2.32 15.27
C ALA A 10 12.43 3.80 15.59
N ARG A 11 11.70 4.30 16.58
CA ARG A 11 11.98 5.61 17.16
C ARG A 11 13.25 5.54 18.03
N PRO A 12 13.93 6.69 18.27
CA PRO A 12 15.12 6.74 19.12
C PRO A 12 14.94 6.16 20.53
N ASN A 13 13.69 6.05 21.02
CA ASN A 13 13.32 5.49 22.32
C ASN A 13 12.95 3.99 22.26
N GLY A 14 13.28 3.28 21.20
CA GLY A 14 13.01 1.86 21.03
C GLY A 14 11.54 1.50 20.74
N LYS A 15 10.66 2.48 20.57
CA LYS A 15 9.28 2.22 20.12
C LYS A 15 9.26 2.05 18.60
N ALA A 16 8.51 1.07 18.12
CA ALA A 16 8.33 0.83 16.70
C ALA A 16 7.91 2.11 15.96
N ALA A 17 8.38 2.27 14.72
CA ALA A 17 7.89 3.30 13.82
C ALA A 17 6.36 3.25 13.83
N GLY A 18 5.73 4.39 14.09
CA GLY A 18 4.33 4.43 14.51
C GLY A 18 3.35 4.08 13.39
N CYS A 19 2.10 3.97 13.79
CA CYS A 19 0.96 3.91 12.88
C CYS A 19 0.81 5.23 12.11
N CYS A 20 0.30 5.18 10.87
CA CYS A 20 -0.04 6.39 10.10
C CYS A 20 -1.20 7.21 10.72
N GLY A 21 -1.77 6.77 11.83
CA GLY A 21 -2.86 7.45 12.54
C GLY A 21 -4.26 7.19 11.98
N ALA A 22 -4.36 6.62 10.78
CA ALA A 22 -5.63 6.43 10.08
C ALA A 22 -6.70 5.71 10.93
N LEU A 23 -6.32 4.64 11.60
CA LEU A 23 -7.24 3.77 12.34
C LEU A 23 -7.93 4.54 13.47
N ARG A 24 -7.14 5.21 14.32
CA ARG A 24 -7.68 6.02 15.42
C ARG A 24 -8.50 7.19 14.89
N PHE A 25 -7.97 7.91 13.91
CA PHE A 25 -8.63 9.07 13.32
C PHE A 25 -10.02 8.73 12.77
N HIS A 26 -10.14 7.64 11.99
CA HIS A 26 -11.40 7.23 11.39
C HIS A 26 -12.39 6.59 12.40
N LEU A 27 -11.91 6.11 13.53
CA LEU A 27 -12.76 5.61 14.64
C LEU A 27 -13.26 6.73 15.56
N GLY A 28 -12.95 7.99 15.26
CA GLY A 28 -13.37 9.13 16.08
C GLY A 28 -12.38 9.55 17.15
N TYR A 29 -11.29 8.82 17.36
CA TYR A 29 -10.18 9.20 18.23
C TYR A 29 -9.23 10.15 17.48
N GLN A 30 -9.76 11.34 17.12
CA GLN A 30 -9.09 12.25 16.20
C GLN A 30 -7.78 12.80 16.76
N GLU A 31 -7.76 13.22 18.04
CA GLU A 31 -6.55 13.77 18.65
C GLU A 31 -5.43 12.73 18.77
N GLU A 32 -5.76 11.50 19.12
CA GLU A 32 -4.81 10.40 19.17
C GLU A 32 -4.30 10.02 17.76
N GLY A 33 -5.18 10.07 16.76
CA GLY A 33 -4.80 9.87 15.37
C GLY A 33 -3.84 10.97 14.88
N LEU A 34 -4.14 12.23 15.19
CA LEU A 34 -3.24 13.35 14.89
C LEU A 34 -1.91 13.26 15.67
N ALA A 35 -1.92 12.75 16.90
CA ALA A 35 -0.71 12.50 17.66
C ALA A 35 0.17 11.41 17.01
N ASP A 36 -0.42 10.35 16.49
CA ASP A 36 0.29 9.34 15.72
C ASP A 36 0.93 9.92 14.45
N MET A 37 0.19 10.78 13.72
CA MET A 37 0.68 11.47 12.52
C MET A 37 1.87 12.36 12.83
N ARG A 38 1.79 13.19 13.90
CA ARG A 38 2.90 14.04 14.36
C ARG A 38 4.14 13.20 14.71
N ALA A 39 3.93 12.10 15.40
CA ALA A 39 5.00 11.21 15.79
C ALA A 39 5.69 10.54 14.60
N LEU A 40 4.94 10.22 13.55
CA LEU A 40 5.50 9.66 12.33
C LEU A 40 6.26 10.73 11.52
N ILE A 41 5.74 11.96 11.47
CA ILE A 41 6.46 13.11 10.89
C ILE A 41 7.80 13.33 11.61
N ASP A 42 7.82 13.32 12.94
CA ASP A 42 9.05 13.51 13.72
C ASP A 42 10.07 12.39 13.47
N ALA A 43 9.60 11.15 13.27
CA ALA A 43 10.46 10.02 12.94
C ALA A 43 11.11 10.16 11.54
N TRP A 44 10.40 10.70 10.57
CA TRP A 44 10.89 10.86 9.20
C TRP A 44 11.66 12.17 8.96
N TRP A 45 11.40 13.18 9.78
CA TRP A 45 11.92 14.53 9.55
C TRP A 45 13.45 14.61 9.43
N PRO A 46 14.25 13.93 10.27
CA PRO A 46 15.72 13.92 10.11
C PRO A 46 16.18 13.41 8.75
N HIS A 47 15.45 12.44 8.17
CA HIS A 47 15.76 11.91 6.83
C HIS A 47 15.40 12.91 5.74
N VAL A 48 14.29 13.64 5.91
CA VAL A 48 13.88 14.70 4.97
C VAL A 48 14.93 15.82 4.97
N GLU A 49 15.42 16.24 6.15
CA GLU A 49 16.48 17.24 6.28
C GLU A 49 17.82 16.76 5.70
N ALA A 50 18.08 15.47 5.75
CA ALA A 50 19.26 14.86 5.14
C ALA A 50 19.16 14.70 3.60
N GLY A 51 18.07 15.14 2.97
CA GLY A 51 17.93 15.17 1.52
C GLY A 51 17.26 13.95 0.90
N THR A 52 16.44 13.20 1.66
CA THR A 52 15.61 12.12 1.10
C THR A 52 14.72 12.64 -0.03
N GLU A 53 14.70 11.94 -1.16
CA GLU A 53 13.93 12.33 -2.35
C GLU A 53 12.44 11.96 -2.25
N ALA A 54 12.11 10.84 -1.61
CA ALA A 54 10.75 10.36 -1.46
C ALA A 54 10.56 9.54 -0.18
N ILE A 55 9.33 9.55 0.33
CA ILE A 55 8.85 8.65 1.38
C ILE A 55 8.00 7.61 0.69
N VAL A 56 8.49 6.37 0.66
CA VAL A 56 7.86 5.28 -0.09
C VAL A 56 6.93 4.48 0.82
N MET A 57 5.66 4.39 0.42
CA MET A 57 4.65 3.63 1.14
C MET A 57 4.38 2.30 0.45
N THR A 58 4.53 1.22 1.21
CA THR A 58 4.29 -0.15 0.72
C THR A 58 2.85 -0.62 0.95
N ALA A 59 2.07 0.11 1.74
CA ALA A 59 0.65 -0.15 1.97
C ALA A 59 -0.17 1.04 1.50
N SER A 60 -0.94 0.87 0.43
CA SER A 60 -1.72 1.95 -0.19
C SER A 60 -2.73 2.61 0.77
N GLY A 61 -3.25 1.88 1.77
CA GLY A 61 -4.11 2.44 2.81
C GLY A 61 -3.40 3.49 3.65
N CYS A 62 -2.20 3.20 4.12
CA CYS A 62 -1.36 4.15 4.84
C CYS A 62 -0.90 5.29 3.91
N GLY A 63 -0.50 4.97 2.67
CA GLY A 63 -0.05 5.95 1.69
C GLY A 63 -1.10 7.02 1.39
N ALA A 64 -2.37 6.62 1.24
CA ALA A 64 -3.47 7.54 1.02
C ALA A 64 -3.61 8.55 2.17
N VAL A 65 -3.53 8.08 3.42
CA VAL A 65 -3.65 8.97 4.61
C VAL A 65 -2.43 9.86 4.79
N VAL A 66 -1.22 9.34 4.54
CA VAL A 66 0.01 10.18 4.64
C VAL A 66 0.00 11.30 3.60
N LYS A 67 -0.54 11.07 2.41
CA LYS A 67 -0.74 12.12 1.40
C LYS A 67 -1.73 13.21 1.86
N GLU A 68 -2.56 12.94 2.85
CA GLU A 68 -3.51 13.91 3.42
C GLU A 68 -2.99 14.64 4.66
N TYR A 69 -1.80 14.33 5.17
CA TYR A 69 -1.26 14.95 6.38
C TYR A 69 -1.22 16.48 6.31
N GLY A 70 -0.84 17.06 5.16
CA GLY A 70 -0.85 18.50 4.94
C GLY A 70 -2.22 19.11 5.18
N HIS A 71 -3.29 18.43 4.71
CA HIS A 71 -4.66 18.86 4.96
C HIS A 71 -5.09 18.66 6.42
N LEU A 72 -4.82 17.48 6.98
CA LEU A 72 -5.26 17.10 8.33
C LEU A 72 -4.59 17.95 9.42
N LEU A 73 -3.32 18.30 9.24
CA LEU A 73 -2.52 19.09 10.18
C LEU A 73 -2.40 20.58 9.79
N ARG A 74 -3.18 21.06 8.82
CA ARG A 74 -3.07 22.45 8.30
C ARG A 74 -3.19 23.54 9.33
N ASN A 75 -3.90 23.27 10.43
CA ASN A 75 -4.11 24.22 11.54
C ASN A 75 -3.12 24.03 12.69
N ASP A 76 -2.18 23.09 12.59
CA ASP A 76 -1.16 22.86 13.61
C ASP A 76 0.06 23.74 13.34
N PRO A 77 0.32 24.79 14.18
CA PRO A 77 1.38 25.75 13.91
C PRO A 77 2.80 25.14 13.90
N ARG A 78 2.97 23.96 14.50
CA ARG A 78 4.27 23.26 14.58
C ARG A 78 4.45 22.26 13.45
N TYR A 79 3.37 21.69 12.91
CA TYR A 79 3.42 20.57 11.99
C TYR A 79 2.88 20.86 10.60
N ALA A 80 2.12 21.93 10.38
CA ALA A 80 1.52 22.22 9.08
C ALA A 80 2.51 22.19 7.91
N ALA A 81 3.63 22.92 8.03
CA ALA A 81 4.65 22.96 6.98
C ALA A 81 5.37 21.61 6.80
N LYS A 82 5.65 20.90 7.90
CA LYS A 82 6.26 19.57 7.85
C LYS A 82 5.33 18.54 7.22
N ALA A 83 4.07 18.56 7.60
CA ALA A 83 3.03 17.67 7.08
C ALA A 83 2.82 17.87 5.57
N GLU A 84 2.76 19.11 5.10
CA GLU A 84 2.68 19.44 3.68
C GLU A 84 3.90 18.89 2.91
N LYS A 85 5.10 19.08 3.45
CA LYS A 85 6.33 18.54 2.86
C LYS A 85 6.29 17.01 2.77
N ILE A 86 5.92 16.33 3.86
CA ILE A 86 5.77 14.86 3.92
C ILE A 86 4.75 14.39 2.88
N SER A 87 3.56 15.01 2.83
CA SER A 87 2.52 14.67 1.85
C SER A 87 3.02 14.80 0.41
N SER A 88 3.72 15.88 0.10
CA SER A 88 4.27 16.14 -1.25
C SER A 88 5.36 15.14 -1.67
N MET A 89 6.14 14.63 -0.71
CA MET A 89 7.22 13.66 -0.93
C MET A 89 6.72 12.21 -0.94
N THR A 90 5.51 11.95 -0.45
CA THR A 90 4.98 10.59 -0.34
C THR A 90 4.69 10.01 -1.72
N ARG A 91 5.15 8.79 -1.95
CA ARG A 91 4.94 8.01 -3.16
C ARG A 91 4.45 6.61 -2.80
N ASP A 92 3.54 6.08 -3.58
CA ASP A 92 3.26 4.65 -3.53
C ASP A 92 4.43 3.88 -4.16
N LEU A 93 4.67 2.69 -3.67
CA LEU A 93 5.74 1.84 -4.19
C LEU A 93 5.60 1.60 -5.71
N SER A 94 4.37 1.50 -6.22
CA SER A 94 4.12 1.33 -7.66
C SER A 94 4.55 2.53 -8.50
N GLU A 95 4.51 3.75 -7.96
CA GLU A 95 5.02 4.95 -8.65
C GLU A 95 6.55 4.87 -8.81
N VAL A 96 7.24 4.47 -7.73
CA VAL A 96 8.71 4.38 -7.71
C VAL A 96 9.19 3.27 -8.64
N ILE A 97 8.61 2.07 -8.53
CA ILE A 97 9.01 0.94 -9.37
C ILE A 97 8.65 1.18 -10.83
N SER A 98 7.53 1.86 -11.13
CA SER A 98 7.19 2.20 -12.52
C SER A 98 8.21 3.13 -13.16
N ALA A 99 8.82 4.04 -12.40
CA ALA A 99 9.88 4.91 -12.91
C ALA A 99 11.17 4.14 -13.24
N GLU A 100 11.41 3.00 -12.58
CA GLU A 100 12.62 2.20 -12.71
C GLU A 100 12.40 0.89 -13.51
N ILE A 101 11.19 0.64 -14.01
CA ILE A 101 10.81 -0.67 -14.57
C ILE A 101 11.70 -1.12 -15.72
N GLU A 102 12.10 -0.21 -16.59
CA GLU A 102 12.96 -0.52 -17.75
C GLU A 102 14.39 -0.96 -17.35
N ARG A 103 14.80 -0.55 -16.14
CA ARG A 103 16.07 -0.96 -15.54
C ARG A 103 15.96 -2.27 -14.77
N LEU A 104 14.76 -2.56 -14.24
CA LEU A 104 14.48 -3.79 -13.49
C LEU A 104 14.22 -4.99 -14.41
N VAL A 105 13.50 -4.81 -15.51
CA VAL A 105 13.12 -5.90 -16.42
C VAL A 105 14.31 -6.79 -16.83
N PRO A 106 15.48 -6.26 -17.21
CA PRO A 106 16.62 -7.08 -17.56
C PRO A 106 17.22 -7.92 -16.42
N LEU A 107 16.85 -7.60 -15.17
CA LEU A 107 17.32 -8.31 -13.96
C LEU A 107 16.34 -9.38 -13.49
N LEU A 108 15.21 -9.54 -14.18
CA LEU A 108 14.17 -10.49 -13.78
C LEU A 108 14.39 -11.82 -14.48
N ALA A 109 14.51 -12.89 -13.68
CA ALA A 109 14.65 -14.25 -14.18
C ALA A 109 13.31 -14.87 -14.61
N GLY A 110 13.36 -15.64 -15.70
CA GLY A 110 12.26 -16.49 -16.17
C GLY A 110 10.98 -15.73 -16.53
N LYS A 111 9.88 -16.47 -16.65
CA LYS A 111 8.54 -15.91 -16.81
C LYS A 111 7.88 -15.71 -15.43
N GLY A 112 7.09 -14.65 -15.30
CA GLY A 112 6.23 -14.47 -14.15
C GLY A 112 5.09 -15.47 -14.13
N ALA A 113 4.62 -15.78 -12.93
CA ALA A 113 3.48 -16.65 -12.72
C ALA A 113 2.18 -16.05 -13.30
N ARG A 114 1.18 -16.91 -13.49
CA ARG A 114 -0.18 -16.49 -13.81
C ARG A 114 -0.89 -16.04 -12.55
N VAL A 115 -1.23 -14.76 -12.45
CA VAL A 115 -1.72 -14.16 -11.21
C VAL A 115 -2.99 -13.32 -11.41
N ALA A 116 -3.84 -13.27 -10.38
CA ALA A 116 -4.90 -12.27 -10.28
C ALA A 116 -4.40 -11.09 -9.43
N PHE A 117 -4.58 -9.87 -9.91
CA PHE A 117 -4.27 -8.70 -9.10
C PHE A 117 -5.55 -8.08 -8.51
N HIS A 118 -5.56 -7.93 -7.18
CA HIS A 118 -6.57 -7.15 -6.48
C HIS A 118 -6.08 -5.72 -6.27
N PRO A 119 -6.58 -4.74 -7.05
CA PRO A 119 -6.24 -3.35 -6.81
C PRO A 119 -7.02 -2.81 -5.60
N PRO A 120 -6.34 -2.45 -4.48
CA PRO A 120 -7.02 -1.91 -3.30
C PRO A 120 -7.79 -0.62 -3.58
N CYS A 121 -8.91 -0.39 -2.87
CA CYS A 121 -9.69 0.84 -3.01
C CYS A 121 -8.84 2.08 -2.74
N SER A 122 -7.96 2.02 -1.72
CA SER A 122 -7.01 3.09 -1.41
C SER A 122 -6.04 3.41 -2.56
N LEU A 123 -5.58 2.38 -3.30
CA LEU A 123 -4.73 2.56 -4.48
C LEU A 123 -5.53 3.20 -5.63
N GLN A 124 -6.72 2.63 -5.94
CA GLN A 124 -7.51 3.06 -7.09
C GLN A 124 -8.13 4.44 -6.91
N HIS A 125 -8.72 4.70 -5.74
CA HIS A 125 -9.55 5.87 -5.47
C HIS A 125 -8.82 6.90 -4.60
N GLY A 126 -8.16 6.47 -3.53
CA GLY A 126 -7.39 7.35 -2.63
C GLY A 126 -6.17 7.94 -3.32
N LEU A 127 -5.30 7.10 -3.84
CA LEU A 127 -4.06 7.51 -4.51
C LEU A 127 -4.25 7.80 -6.01
N ARG A 128 -5.38 7.39 -6.61
CA ARG A 128 -5.70 7.55 -8.05
C ARG A 128 -4.71 6.86 -9.00
N LEU A 129 -4.13 5.75 -8.54
CA LEU A 129 -3.14 4.95 -9.29
C LEU A 129 -3.78 3.73 -9.96
N ARG A 130 -4.92 3.93 -10.63
CA ARG A 130 -5.65 2.86 -11.30
C ARG A 130 -4.84 2.30 -12.48
N GLY A 131 -4.67 0.98 -12.51
CA GLY A 131 -3.99 0.27 -13.60
C GLY A 131 -2.46 0.41 -13.61
N VAL A 132 -1.85 1.12 -12.67
CA VAL A 132 -0.40 1.32 -12.63
C VAL A 132 0.31 0.01 -12.29
N THR A 133 -0.12 -0.66 -11.21
CA THR A 133 0.49 -1.91 -10.76
C THR A 133 0.25 -3.05 -11.76
N GLU A 134 -0.93 -3.11 -12.38
CA GLU A 134 -1.25 -4.10 -13.41
C GLU A 134 -0.33 -3.97 -14.62
N LYS A 135 -0.12 -2.75 -15.10
CA LYS A 135 0.82 -2.47 -16.22
C LYS A 135 2.25 -2.85 -15.84
N LEU A 136 2.65 -2.55 -14.61
CA LEU A 136 3.97 -2.89 -14.09
C LEU A 136 4.17 -4.41 -14.03
N LEU A 137 3.21 -5.16 -13.48
CA LEU A 137 3.27 -6.62 -13.42
C LEU A 137 3.30 -7.24 -14.82
N ALA A 138 2.49 -6.76 -15.74
CA ALA A 138 2.52 -7.21 -17.14
C ALA A 138 3.87 -6.92 -17.79
N ARG A 139 4.43 -5.72 -17.57
CA ARG A 139 5.77 -5.35 -18.09
C ARG A 139 6.88 -6.20 -17.48
N ALA A 140 6.72 -6.59 -16.22
CA ALA A 140 7.61 -7.54 -15.54
C ALA A 140 7.41 -9.00 -16.00
N GLY A 141 6.49 -9.29 -16.92
CA GLY A 141 6.27 -10.61 -17.52
C GLY A 141 5.33 -11.53 -16.74
N PHE A 142 4.56 -11.01 -15.78
CA PHE A 142 3.45 -11.77 -15.18
C PHE A 142 2.27 -11.90 -16.14
N GLU A 143 1.63 -13.07 -16.15
CA GLU A 143 0.36 -13.28 -16.86
C GLU A 143 -0.80 -12.89 -15.95
N LEU A 144 -1.44 -11.74 -16.24
CA LEU A 144 -2.58 -11.27 -15.46
C LEU A 144 -3.86 -11.94 -15.92
N THR A 145 -4.58 -12.59 -15.00
CA THR A 145 -5.92 -13.09 -15.26
C THR A 145 -6.95 -11.96 -15.23
N PRO A 146 -7.98 -11.97 -16.08
CA PRO A 146 -9.06 -10.98 -16.02
C PRO A 146 -9.83 -11.12 -14.70
N VAL A 147 -10.16 -9.99 -14.08
CA VAL A 147 -10.93 -9.93 -12.85
C VAL A 147 -12.19 -9.11 -13.08
N THR A 148 -13.35 -9.75 -13.02
CA THR A 148 -14.64 -9.06 -13.10
C THR A 148 -14.80 -8.16 -11.86
N ASP A 149 -15.36 -6.98 -12.06
CA ASP A 149 -15.60 -6.00 -10.98
C ASP A 149 -14.36 -5.74 -10.12
N ALA A 150 -13.20 -5.60 -10.77
CA ALA A 150 -11.92 -5.35 -10.10
C ALA A 150 -11.98 -4.14 -9.16
N HIS A 151 -12.86 -3.17 -9.45
CA HIS A 151 -13.04 -1.93 -8.67
C HIS A 151 -13.71 -2.15 -7.29
N LEU A 152 -14.40 -3.28 -7.07
CA LEU A 152 -15.09 -3.54 -5.81
C LEU A 152 -14.13 -3.84 -4.66
N CYS A 153 -14.54 -3.43 -3.46
CA CYS A 153 -13.80 -3.65 -2.23
C CYS A 153 -13.69 -5.15 -1.88
N CYS A 154 -12.60 -5.52 -1.21
CA CYS A 154 -12.43 -6.86 -0.64
C CYS A 154 -13.14 -7.06 0.70
N GLY A 155 -13.70 -6.01 1.30
CA GLY A 155 -14.37 -6.06 2.61
C GLY A 155 -13.48 -5.75 3.81
N SER A 156 -12.14 -5.65 3.67
CA SER A 156 -11.23 -5.39 4.79
C SER A 156 -11.49 -4.05 5.48
N ALA A 157 -11.35 -2.95 4.75
CA ALA A 157 -11.63 -1.56 5.13
C ALA A 157 -11.30 -1.20 6.61
N GLY A 158 -10.06 -1.43 7.03
CA GLY A 158 -9.61 -1.14 8.40
C GLY A 158 -10.37 -1.95 9.45
N THR A 159 -11.09 -1.27 10.34
CA THR A 159 -11.90 -1.89 11.39
C THR A 159 -13.28 -2.36 10.94
N TYR A 160 -13.69 -2.03 9.72
CA TYR A 160 -15.00 -2.42 9.17
C TYR A 160 -15.22 -3.94 9.24
N SER A 161 -14.20 -4.73 8.94
CA SER A 161 -14.28 -6.19 9.01
C SER A 161 -14.54 -6.74 10.43
N LEU A 162 -14.28 -5.95 11.46
CA LEU A 162 -14.57 -6.30 12.84
C LEU A 162 -15.95 -5.78 13.29
N LEU A 163 -16.36 -4.61 12.81
CA LEU A 163 -17.61 -3.96 13.20
C LEU A 163 -18.81 -4.48 12.40
N GLU A 164 -18.60 -4.80 11.14
CA GLU A 164 -19.62 -5.29 10.21
C GLU A 164 -19.20 -6.63 9.56
N PRO A 165 -18.98 -7.68 10.37
CA PRO A 165 -18.39 -8.94 9.88
C PRO A 165 -19.24 -9.62 8.81
N GLY A 166 -20.56 -9.54 8.89
CA GLY A 166 -21.46 -10.17 7.91
C GLY A 166 -21.26 -9.64 6.50
N LEU A 167 -21.32 -8.31 6.32
CA LEU A 167 -21.09 -7.67 5.03
C LEU A 167 -19.65 -7.79 4.56
N SER A 168 -18.71 -7.68 5.48
CA SER A 168 -17.28 -7.83 5.18
C SER A 168 -16.96 -9.21 4.60
N LEU A 169 -17.49 -10.28 5.19
CA LEU A 169 -17.32 -11.65 4.72
C LEU A 169 -17.95 -11.86 3.34
N GLN A 170 -19.16 -11.34 3.12
CA GLN A 170 -19.82 -11.42 1.82
C GLN A 170 -19.02 -10.70 0.72
N LEU A 171 -18.49 -9.52 1.01
CA LEU A 171 -17.61 -8.79 0.08
C LEU A 171 -16.33 -9.58 -0.23
N ARG A 172 -15.73 -10.22 0.78
CA ARG A 172 -14.57 -11.09 0.61
C ARG A 172 -14.87 -12.28 -0.29
N GLU A 173 -15.95 -13.00 -0.03
CA GLU A 173 -16.36 -14.16 -0.80
C GLU A 173 -16.57 -13.80 -2.28
N ASN A 174 -17.33 -12.73 -2.56
CA ASN A 174 -17.53 -12.22 -3.91
C ASN A 174 -16.21 -11.83 -4.59
N LYS A 175 -15.33 -11.16 -3.86
CA LYS A 175 -14.04 -10.73 -4.42
C LYS A 175 -13.12 -11.92 -4.68
N VAL A 176 -13.04 -12.89 -3.77
CA VAL A 176 -12.25 -14.11 -3.96
C VAL A 176 -12.76 -14.91 -5.15
N ALA A 177 -14.09 -15.06 -5.30
CA ALA A 177 -14.67 -15.74 -6.46
C ALA A 177 -14.27 -15.05 -7.78
N ALA A 178 -14.35 -13.72 -7.85
CA ALA A 178 -13.97 -12.95 -9.04
C ALA A 178 -12.46 -13.07 -9.35
N LEU A 179 -11.59 -13.06 -8.31
CA LEU A 179 -10.16 -13.21 -8.47
C LEU A 179 -9.75 -14.63 -8.91
N ALA A 180 -10.44 -15.65 -8.40
CA ALA A 180 -10.15 -17.05 -8.70
C ALA A 180 -10.69 -17.50 -10.08
N ALA A 181 -11.69 -16.82 -10.65
CA ALA A 181 -12.40 -17.21 -11.87
C ALA A 181 -11.45 -17.42 -13.07
N GLY A 182 -10.36 -16.66 -13.16
CA GLY A 182 -9.36 -16.80 -14.22
C GLY A 182 -8.39 -17.96 -14.03
N GLY A 183 -8.46 -18.74 -12.96
CA GLY A 183 -7.54 -19.83 -12.63
C GLY A 183 -6.10 -19.34 -12.38
N PRO A 184 -5.87 -18.31 -11.54
CA PRO A 184 -4.53 -17.87 -11.22
C PRO A 184 -3.82 -18.85 -10.28
N GLU A 185 -2.48 -18.83 -10.30
CA GLU A 185 -1.65 -19.55 -9.34
C GLU A 185 -1.56 -18.82 -7.98
N ALA A 186 -1.73 -17.50 -8.00
CA ALA A 186 -1.71 -16.67 -6.81
C ALA A 186 -2.54 -15.39 -6.99
N ILE A 187 -2.94 -14.80 -5.87
CA ILE A 187 -3.56 -13.48 -5.80
C ILE A 187 -2.54 -12.48 -5.26
N LEU A 188 -2.33 -11.38 -5.99
CA LEU A 188 -1.45 -10.30 -5.56
C LEU A 188 -2.25 -9.05 -5.22
N THR A 189 -1.78 -8.27 -4.24
CA THR A 189 -2.39 -6.99 -3.86
C THR A 189 -1.33 -5.99 -3.40
N ALA A 190 -1.71 -4.73 -3.19
CA ALA A 190 -0.83 -3.63 -2.78
C ALA A 190 -1.20 -3.08 -1.39
N ASN A 191 -1.90 -3.86 -0.56
CA ASN A 191 -2.28 -3.41 0.79
C ASN A 191 -2.38 -4.59 1.75
N ILE A 192 -1.68 -4.50 2.87
CA ILE A 192 -1.59 -5.58 3.86
C ILE A 192 -2.95 -5.98 4.44
N GLY A 193 -3.86 -5.02 4.66
CA GLY A 193 -5.21 -5.33 5.14
C GLY A 193 -6.01 -6.15 4.14
N CYS A 194 -5.93 -5.83 2.83
CA CYS A 194 -6.54 -6.62 1.78
C CYS A 194 -5.89 -8.00 1.68
N GLN A 195 -4.55 -8.06 1.77
CA GLN A 195 -3.81 -9.32 1.72
C GLN A 195 -4.28 -10.29 2.81
N ALA A 196 -4.27 -9.85 4.08
CA ALA A 196 -4.68 -10.68 5.20
C ALA A 196 -6.14 -11.12 5.10
N HIS A 197 -7.03 -10.19 4.70
CA HIS A 197 -8.45 -10.47 4.60
C HIS A 197 -8.78 -11.46 3.47
N LEU A 198 -8.18 -11.29 2.28
CA LEU A 198 -8.35 -12.22 1.17
C LEU A 198 -7.75 -13.59 1.47
N ALA A 199 -6.56 -13.65 2.08
CA ALA A 199 -5.90 -14.90 2.45
C ALA A 199 -6.77 -15.78 3.37
N ALA A 200 -7.55 -15.16 4.25
CA ALA A 200 -8.48 -15.88 5.12
C ALA A 200 -9.72 -16.44 4.40
N GLY A 201 -9.92 -16.14 3.10
CA GLY A 201 -11.07 -16.56 2.31
C GLY A 201 -10.77 -17.52 1.17
N THR A 202 -9.49 -17.90 0.96
CA THR A 202 -9.11 -18.76 -0.18
C THR A 202 -7.93 -19.66 0.18
N ALA A 203 -7.83 -20.79 -0.53
CA ALA A 203 -6.64 -21.66 -0.47
C ALA A 203 -5.52 -21.19 -1.42
N LEU A 204 -5.80 -20.26 -2.34
CA LEU A 204 -4.76 -19.71 -3.20
C LEU A 204 -3.76 -18.88 -2.38
N PRO A 205 -2.46 -18.91 -2.71
CA PRO A 205 -1.49 -18.01 -2.12
C PRO A 205 -1.91 -16.55 -2.35
N VAL A 206 -1.90 -15.73 -1.28
CA VAL A 206 -2.17 -14.29 -1.36
C VAL A 206 -0.96 -13.53 -0.88
N GLY A 207 -0.38 -12.70 -1.74
CA GLY A 207 0.87 -11.99 -1.46
C GLY A 207 0.83 -10.51 -1.83
N HIS A 208 1.86 -9.80 -1.37
CA HIS A 208 2.10 -8.44 -1.85
C HIS A 208 2.80 -8.52 -3.22
N TRP A 209 2.39 -7.67 -4.16
CA TRP A 209 2.91 -7.71 -5.53
C TRP A 209 4.43 -7.51 -5.62
N ILE A 210 5.02 -6.72 -4.70
CA ILE A 210 6.46 -6.47 -4.70
C ILE A 210 7.28 -7.69 -4.30
N THR A 211 6.78 -8.51 -3.37
CA THR A 211 7.47 -9.74 -2.98
C THR A 211 7.46 -10.78 -4.11
N ALA A 212 6.40 -10.80 -4.91
CA ALA A 212 6.36 -11.63 -6.11
C ALA A 212 7.34 -11.13 -7.19
N LEU A 213 7.55 -9.81 -7.28
CA LEU A 213 8.54 -9.22 -8.18
C LEU A 213 9.97 -9.49 -7.67
N GLU A 214 10.22 -9.28 -6.37
CA GLU A 214 11.50 -9.52 -5.72
C GLU A 214 11.97 -10.96 -5.90
N ALA A 215 11.07 -11.95 -5.74
CA ALA A 215 11.38 -13.37 -5.89
C ALA A 215 11.90 -13.75 -7.31
N ARG A 216 11.85 -12.81 -8.25
CA ARG A 216 12.36 -12.98 -9.61
C ARG A 216 13.65 -12.22 -9.90
N LEU A 217 14.18 -11.49 -8.92
CA LEU A 217 15.49 -10.86 -9.05
C LEU A 217 16.59 -11.93 -8.88
N GLU A 218 17.54 -11.97 -9.81
CA GLU A 218 18.76 -12.81 -9.76
C GLU A 218 19.86 -12.14 -8.94
#